data_e4ad69356dd4dd2c00fe7a5a85d392df
#
_entry.id   e4ad69356dd4dd2c00fe7a5a85d392df
#
_cell.length_a   1.000
_cell.length_b   1.000
_cell.length_c   1.000
_cell.angle_alpha   90.00
_cell.angle_beta   90.00
_cell.angle_gamma   90.00
#
_symmetry.space_group_name_H-M   'P 1'
#
loop_
_entity.id
_entity.type
_entity.pdbx_description
1 polymer ?
#
loop_
_entity_poly.entity_id
_entity_poly.type
_entity_poly.pdbx_seq_one_letter_code
_entity_poly.pdbx_strand_id
1 'polypeptide(L)'
;MKKPILLILLVLLAACNSEPPTEATTAVVEKPALPAGVTLVEEYKGEEGEIAIPYAKYRLANGLTVILHEDHSDPLVHVDVTYHVGSNREEVGRSGFAHFFEHMMFQGSANVADEEHFKLISNAGGTLNGTTNSDRTNYFETLPVNQLETALWLEADRMGFLLEAVTQEKFEIQRETVKNERGQRVDNRPYGRAIETLNMSMYEQDHPYFWPVIGWLEDLDRANVDDLKRFFLRWYGPNNAALTIGGDIDRMATLELVNKYFGPIP
;
A
#
# COMPACT_ATOMS: atom_id res chain seq x y z
N MET A 1 19.27 -85.49 -59.16
CA MET A 1 20.49 -84.95 -58.55
C MET A 1 20.34 -83.42 -58.43
N LYS A 2 20.02 -82.94 -57.22
CA LYS A 2 19.77 -81.49 -56.97
C LYS A 2 20.97 -80.99 -56.19
N LYS A 3 21.62 -79.93 -56.69
CA LYS A 3 22.68 -79.21 -56.00
C LYS A 3 22.09 -78.15 -55.04
N PRO A 4 22.63 -77.98 -53.81
CA PRO A 4 22.22 -76.87 -52.92
C PRO A 4 22.93 -75.62 -53.29
N ILE A 5 22.19 -74.48 -53.31
CA ILE A 5 22.68 -73.13 -53.44
C ILE A 5 23.03 -72.66 -52.06
N LEU A 6 24.28 -72.25 -51.83
CA LEU A 6 24.79 -71.69 -50.62
C LEU A 6 24.52 -70.13 -50.63
N LEU A 7 23.63 -69.67 -49.76
CA LEU A 7 23.31 -68.27 -49.64
C LEU A 7 24.26 -67.65 -48.57
N ILE A 8 25.18 -66.82 -49.01
CA ILE A 8 26.09 -66.06 -48.13
C ILE A 8 25.35 -64.78 -47.67
N LEU A 9 25.04 -64.75 -46.37
CA LEU A 9 24.43 -63.54 -45.72
C LEU A 9 25.54 -62.62 -45.32
N LEU A 10 25.65 -61.47 -46.00
CA LEU A 10 26.59 -60.37 -45.61
C LEU A 10 25.93 -59.56 -44.51
N VAL A 11 26.45 -59.63 -43.27
CA VAL A 11 26.03 -58.77 -42.15
C VAL A 11 26.83 -57.48 -42.23
N LEU A 12 26.19 -56.39 -42.62
CA LEU A 12 26.72 -55.00 -42.50
C LEU A 12 26.61 -54.54 -41.05
N LEU A 13 27.72 -54.45 -40.34
CA LEU A 13 27.86 -53.82 -39.07
C LEU A 13 27.83 -52.28 -39.29
N ALA A 14 26.68 -51.65 -39.08
CA ALA A 14 26.58 -50.20 -38.95
C ALA A 14 27.12 -49.79 -37.57
N ALA A 15 28.30 -49.19 -37.55
CA ALA A 15 28.83 -48.54 -36.35
C ALA A 15 28.03 -47.25 -36.06
N CYS A 16 27.14 -47.32 -35.04
CA CYS A 16 26.55 -46.09 -34.48
C CYS A 16 27.63 -45.32 -33.75
N ASN A 17 28.10 -44.23 -34.35
CA ASN A 17 28.80 -43.18 -33.62
C ASN A 17 27.76 -42.46 -32.72
N SER A 18 27.71 -42.83 -31.47
CA SER A 18 27.02 -42.03 -30.45
C SER A 18 27.90 -40.84 -30.12
N GLU A 19 27.53 -39.65 -30.59
CA GLU A 19 28.05 -38.40 -30.05
C GLU A 19 27.75 -38.33 -28.55
N PRO A 20 28.68 -37.89 -27.72
CA PRO A 20 28.42 -37.71 -26.30
C PRO A 20 27.28 -36.69 -26.13
N PRO A 21 26.38 -36.83 -25.11
CA PRO A 21 25.31 -35.91 -24.88
C PRO A 21 25.93 -34.51 -24.60
N THR A 22 25.56 -33.55 -25.45
CA THR A 22 25.87 -32.14 -25.21
C THR A 22 25.30 -31.80 -23.86
N GLU A 23 26.15 -31.44 -22.89
CA GLU A 23 25.73 -30.89 -21.61
C GLU A 23 24.83 -29.71 -21.93
N ALA A 24 23.56 -29.82 -21.54
CA ALA A 24 22.63 -28.69 -21.58
C ALA A 24 23.19 -27.63 -20.63
N THR A 25 23.79 -26.60 -21.21
CA THR A 25 24.15 -25.41 -20.51
C THR A 25 22.85 -24.84 -19.92
N THR A 26 22.63 -25.06 -18.64
CA THR A 26 21.55 -24.40 -17.89
C THR A 26 21.81 -22.91 -18.03
N ALA A 27 21.06 -22.26 -18.91
CA ALA A 27 21.08 -20.80 -18.98
C ALA A 27 20.75 -20.29 -17.57
N VAL A 28 21.71 -19.66 -16.94
CA VAL A 28 21.48 -18.90 -15.71
C VAL A 28 20.52 -17.80 -16.13
N VAL A 29 19.24 -17.95 -15.77
CA VAL A 29 18.25 -16.87 -15.92
C VAL A 29 18.71 -15.78 -14.98
N GLU A 30 19.40 -14.79 -15.56
CA GLU A 30 19.83 -13.61 -14.80
C GLU A 30 18.56 -12.98 -14.19
N LYS A 31 18.52 -12.89 -12.85
CA LYS A 31 17.41 -12.26 -12.15
C LYS A 31 17.36 -10.80 -12.62
N PRO A 32 16.21 -10.28 -13.11
CA PRO A 32 16.14 -8.92 -13.62
C PRO A 32 16.66 -7.93 -12.56
N ALA A 33 17.44 -6.95 -13.00
CA ALA A 33 18.00 -5.95 -12.11
C ALA A 33 16.87 -5.07 -11.53
N LEU A 34 16.94 -4.80 -10.22
CA LEU A 34 15.99 -3.91 -9.56
C LEU A 34 16.06 -2.49 -10.14
N PRO A 35 14.94 -1.74 -10.15
CA PRO A 35 14.96 -0.32 -10.52
C PRO A 35 15.96 0.47 -9.68
N ALA A 36 16.53 1.52 -10.28
CA ALA A 36 17.52 2.36 -9.60
C ALA A 36 16.95 2.96 -8.31
N GLY A 37 17.70 2.85 -7.20
CA GLY A 37 17.26 3.36 -5.89
C GLY A 37 16.33 2.43 -5.12
N VAL A 38 16.03 1.23 -5.65
CA VAL A 38 15.24 0.21 -4.97
C VAL A 38 16.15 -0.89 -4.43
N THR A 39 15.97 -1.27 -3.17
CA THR A 39 16.69 -2.37 -2.51
C THR A 39 15.73 -3.43 -2.00
N LEU A 40 16.04 -4.69 -2.24
CA LEU A 40 15.35 -5.82 -1.60
C LEU A 40 15.79 -5.91 -0.13
N VAL A 41 14.85 -5.84 0.79
CA VAL A 41 15.09 -5.93 2.25
C VAL A 41 14.89 -7.35 2.74
N GLU A 42 13.80 -8.00 2.28
CA GLU A 42 13.38 -9.30 2.76
C GLU A 42 12.55 -10.00 1.68
N GLU A 43 12.66 -11.32 1.60
CA GLU A 43 11.78 -12.17 0.80
C GLU A 43 11.34 -13.36 1.66
N TYR A 44 10.04 -13.47 1.88
CA TYR A 44 9.43 -14.58 2.60
C TYR A 44 8.61 -15.44 1.64
N LYS A 45 8.89 -16.74 1.63
CA LYS A 45 8.26 -17.72 0.71
C LYS A 45 7.23 -18.62 1.39
N GLY A 46 7.10 -18.51 2.70
CA GLY A 46 6.35 -19.46 3.52
C GLY A 46 7.18 -20.68 3.91
N GLU A 47 6.70 -21.41 4.88
CA GLU A 47 7.26 -22.71 5.32
C GLU A 47 6.35 -23.84 4.86
N GLU A 48 6.94 -25.00 4.54
CA GLU A 48 6.18 -26.16 4.07
C GLU A 48 5.22 -26.67 5.16
N GLY A 49 3.94 -26.75 4.83
CA GLY A 49 2.88 -27.21 5.75
C GLY A 49 2.22 -26.14 6.61
N GLU A 50 2.61 -24.87 6.49
CA GLU A 50 1.98 -23.76 7.16
C GLU A 50 1.12 -22.91 6.19
N ILE A 51 0.08 -22.25 6.73
CA ILE A 51 -0.65 -21.23 5.97
C ILE A 51 0.22 -19.97 6.00
N ALA A 52 0.78 -19.63 4.85
CA ALA A 52 1.67 -18.48 4.72
C ALA A 52 1.25 -17.60 3.56
N ILE A 53 1.48 -16.29 3.69
CA ILE A 53 1.35 -15.31 2.62
C ILE A 53 2.76 -14.95 2.18
N PRO A 54 3.25 -15.44 1.02
CA PRO A 54 4.56 -15.08 0.50
C PRO A 54 4.62 -13.60 0.15
N TYR A 55 5.74 -12.94 0.44
CA TYR A 55 5.91 -11.53 0.08
C TYR A 55 7.38 -11.20 -0.20
N ALA A 56 7.58 -10.09 -0.90
CA ALA A 56 8.87 -9.46 -1.03
C ALA A 56 8.78 -8.01 -0.53
N LYS A 57 9.71 -7.63 0.34
CA LYS A 57 9.79 -6.32 0.96
C LYS A 57 10.97 -5.55 0.38
N TYR A 58 10.70 -4.35 -0.08
CA TYR A 58 11.67 -3.44 -0.67
C TYR A 58 11.70 -2.11 0.07
N ARG A 59 12.75 -1.35 -0.19
CA ARG A 59 12.90 0.03 0.25
C ARG A 59 13.34 0.91 -0.91
N LEU A 60 12.63 2.03 -1.12
CA LEU A 60 13.02 3.07 -2.05
C LEU A 60 14.08 3.99 -1.45
N ALA A 61 14.77 4.75 -2.29
CA ALA A 61 15.80 5.70 -1.86
C ALA A 61 15.28 6.79 -0.90
N ASN A 62 14.00 7.19 -1.04
CA ASN A 62 13.33 8.16 -0.16
C ASN A 62 12.82 7.56 1.16
N GLY A 63 13.07 6.26 1.39
CA GLY A 63 12.72 5.58 2.63
C GLY A 63 11.36 4.87 2.61
N LEU A 64 10.56 4.97 1.54
CA LEU A 64 9.28 4.24 1.43
C LEU A 64 9.54 2.73 1.50
N THR A 65 8.83 2.07 2.41
CA THR A 65 8.78 0.60 2.44
C THR A 65 7.72 0.12 1.45
N VAL A 66 8.07 -0.86 0.60
CA VAL A 66 7.15 -1.47 -0.37
C VAL A 66 7.08 -2.96 -0.10
N ILE A 67 5.87 -3.49 0.02
CA ILE A 67 5.60 -4.91 0.25
C ILE A 67 4.75 -5.41 -0.90
N LEU A 68 5.21 -6.44 -1.61
CA LEU A 68 4.53 -7.03 -2.75
C LEU A 68 4.17 -8.49 -2.46
N HIS A 69 2.91 -8.85 -2.72
CA HIS A 69 2.39 -10.21 -2.67
C HIS A 69 1.74 -10.54 -4.02
N GLU A 70 2.29 -11.54 -4.72
CA GLU A 70 1.76 -12.02 -6.01
C GLU A 70 0.71 -13.11 -5.75
N ASP A 71 -0.53 -12.86 -6.17
CA ASP A 71 -1.65 -13.81 -6.12
C ASP A 71 -2.48 -13.72 -7.41
N HIS A 72 -2.33 -14.70 -8.28
CA HIS A 72 -2.99 -14.76 -9.60
C HIS A 72 -4.34 -15.48 -9.57
N SER A 73 -4.96 -15.64 -8.40
CA SER A 73 -6.25 -16.32 -8.27
C SER A 73 -7.42 -15.53 -8.85
N ASP A 74 -7.38 -14.20 -8.73
CA ASP A 74 -8.39 -13.28 -9.25
C ASP A 74 -7.71 -12.09 -9.96
N PRO A 75 -8.31 -11.50 -11.03
CA PRO A 75 -7.71 -10.39 -11.78
C PRO A 75 -7.91 -9.05 -11.04
N LEU A 76 -7.64 -9.04 -9.75
CA LEU A 76 -7.77 -7.90 -8.84
C LEU A 76 -6.43 -7.54 -8.22
N VAL A 77 -6.30 -6.30 -7.82
CA VAL A 77 -5.20 -5.80 -7.01
C VAL A 77 -5.72 -4.97 -5.84
N HIS A 78 -5.10 -5.17 -4.69
CA HIS A 78 -5.30 -4.35 -3.50
C HIS A 78 -4.06 -3.50 -3.27
N VAL A 79 -4.24 -2.21 -3.10
CA VAL A 79 -3.19 -1.22 -2.79
C VAL A 79 -3.52 -0.60 -1.44
N ASP A 80 -2.57 -0.61 -0.52
CA ASP A 80 -2.69 0.03 0.82
C ASP A 80 -1.47 0.89 1.09
N VAL A 81 -1.70 2.15 1.43
CA VAL A 81 -0.68 3.05 1.96
C VAL A 81 -0.94 3.27 3.43
N THR A 82 -0.13 2.66 4.28
CA THR A 82 -0.17 2.82 5.73
C THR A 82 0.91 3.80 6.20
N TYR A 83 0.48 4.90 6.83
CA TYR A 83 1.35 5.85 7.53
C TYR A 83 1.44 5.50 9.01
N HIS A 84 2.67 5.51 9.58
CA HIS A 84 2.92 5.26 11.00
C HIS A 84 2.60 6.51 11.84
N VAL A 85 1.39 7.01 11.68
CA VAL A 85 0.82 8.15 12.38
C VAL A 85 -0.65 7.93 12.66
N GLY A 86 -1.03 8.05 13.90
CA GLY A 86 -2.39 8.03 14.40
C GLY A 86 -2.53 9.08 15.50
N SER A 87 -3.58 8.99 16.31
CA SER A 87 -3.79 9.97 17.37
C SER A 87 -2.69 9.99 18.44
N ASN A 88 -1.86 8.94 18.55
CA ASN A 88 -0.72 8.91 19.48
C ASN A 88 0.41 9.89 19.12
N ARG A 89 0.40 10.47 17.91
CA ARG A 89 1.38 11.47 17.46
C ARG A 89 0.89 12.91 17.65
N GLU A 90 -0.32 13.07 18.15
CA GLU A 90 -0.91 14.36 18.46
C GLU A 90 -0.36 14.93 19.77
N GLU A 91 -0.51 16.22 19.95
CA GLU A 91 -0.10 16.93 21.16
C GLU A 91 -1.30 17.15 22.07
N VAL A 92 -1.08 17.23 23.39
CA VAL A 92 -2.14 17.55 24.35
C VAL A 92 -2.83 18.86 23.95
N GLY A 93 -4.13 18.87 23.86
CA GLY A 93 -4.94 20.00 23.40
C GLY A 93 -5.01 20.16 21.87
N ARG A 94 -4.57 19.14 21.13
CA ARG A 94 -4.57 19.07 19.66
C ARG A 94 -5.08 17.70 19.17
N SER A 95 -6.05 17.11 19.86
CA SER A 95 -6.60 15.80 19.52
C SER A 95 -7.47 15.83 18.26
N GLY A 96 -7.53 14.71 17.53
CA GLY A 96 -8.34 14.52 16.34
C GLY A 96 -7.66 14.90 15.03
N PHE A 97 -6.38 15.33 15.03
CA PHE A 97 -5.68 15.76 13.82
C PHE A 97 -5.44 14.61 12.83
N ALA A 98 -5.08 13.43 13.31
CA ALA A 98 -4.84 12.28 12.44
C ALA A 98 -6.13 11.86 11.71
N HIS A 99 -7.26 11.80 12.42
CA HIS A 99 -8.56 11.49 11.83
C HIS A 99 -9.06 12.64 10.93
N PHE A 100 -8.87 13.88 11.32
CA PHE A 100 -9.18 15.03 10.47
C PHE A 100 -8.36 15.00 9.18
N PHE A 101 -7.09 14.56 9.26
CA PHE A 101 -6.27 14.37 8.06
C PHE A 101 -6.80 13.26 7.15
N GLU A 102 -7.32 12.17 7.72
CA GLU A 102 -7.97 11.13 6.93
C GLU A 102 -9.04 11.72 6.01
N HIS A 103 -9.90 12.60 6.54
CA HIS A 103 -10.91 13.30 5.74
C HIS A 103 -10.29 14.23 4.68
N MET A 104 -9.28 15.01 5.07
CA MET A 104 -8.62 15.95 4.15
C MET A 104 -7.95 15.26 2.96
N MET A 105 -7.45 14.05 3.14
CA MET A 105 -6.76 13.27 2.11
C MET A 105 -7.69 12.86 0.93
N PHE A 106 -8.99 12.99 1.09
CA PHE A 106 -9.97 12.76 0.02
C PHE A 106 -10.45 14.04 -0.68
N GLN A 107 -9.96 15.22 -0.24
CA GLN A 107 -10.41 16.52 -0.76
C GLN A 107 -9.59 17.01 -1.96
N GLY A 108 -8.94 16.08 -2.69
CA GLY A 108 -8.10 16.36 -3.85
C GLY A 108 -6.65 16.63 -3.49
N SER A 109 -5.84 16.84 -4.52
CA SER A 109 -4.41 17.12 -4.48
C SER A 109 -4.03 18.04 -5.66
N ALA A 110 -2.76 18.26 -5.95
CA ALA A 110 -2.37 19.17 -7.02
C ALA A 110 -2.94 18.80 -8.39
N ASN A 111 -3.02 17.50 -8.70
CA ASN A 111 -3.44 17.00 -10.02
C ASN A 111 -4.78 16.26 -9.99
N VAL A 112 -5.40 16.12 -8.83
CA VAL A 112 -6.68 15.42 -8.63
C VAL A 112 -7.67 16.41 -8.00
N ALA A 113 -8.77 16.69 -8.68
CA ALA A 113 -9.79 17.61 -8.18
C ALA A 113 -10.53 17.01 -6.97
N ASP A 114 -11.29 17.87 -6.29
CA ASP A 114 -12.10 17.48 -5.13
C ASP A 114 -13.10 16.36 -5.51
N GLU A 115 -13.20 15.32 -4.66
CA GLU A 115 -13.99 14.11 -4.88
C GLU A 115 -13.61 13.28 -6.13
N GLU A 116 -12.64 13.72 -6.92
CA GLU A 116 -12.25 13.03 -8.15
C GLU A 116 -11.59 11.68 -7.86
N HIS A 117 -10.88 11.54 -6.75
CA HIS A 117 -10.28 10.29 -6.30
C HIS A 117 -11.35 9.18 -6.20
N PHE A 118 -12.47 9.45 -5.52
CA PHE A 118 -13.60 8.51 -5.42
C PHE A 118 -14.19 8.16 -6.79
N LYS A 119 -14.33 9.16 -7.66
CA LYS A 119 -14.91 8.98 -9.01
C LYS A 119 -14.01 8.12 -9.88
N LEU A 120 -12.70 8.35 -9.86
CA LEU A 120 -11.73 7.60 -10.67
C LEU A 120 -11.70 6.12 -10.27
N ILE A 121 -11.58 5.83 -8.99
CA ILE A 121 -11.57 4.44 -8.50
C ILE A 121 -12.91 3.75 -8.75
N SER A 122 -14.04 4.41 -8.49
CA SER A 122 -15.37 3.84 -8.74
C SER A 122 -15.62 3.57 -10.23
N ASN A 123 -15.22 4.50 -11.11
CA ASN A 123 -15.33 4.33 -12.56
C ASN A 123 -14.41 3.23 -13.09
N ALA A 124 -13.28 2.99 -12.42
CA ALA A 124 -12.39 1.86 -12.70
C ALA A 124 -12.97 0.50 -12.23
N GLY A 125 -14.13 0.50 -11.56
CA GLY A 125 -14.76 -0.70 -11.00
C GLY A 125 -14.19 -1.11 -9.64
N GLY A 126 -13.48 -0.21 -8.97
CA GLY A 126 -12.87 -0.42 -7.66
C GLY A 126 -13.69 0.13 -6.49
N THR A 127 -13.18 -0.14 -5.31
CA THR A 127 -13.65 0.41 -4.03
C THR A 127 -12.46 1.00 -3.29
N LEU A 128 -12.69 2.02 -2.45
CA LEU A 128 -11.64 2.63 -1.64
C LEU A 128 -12.17 3.02 -0.26
N ASN A 129 -11.26 3.17 0.70
CA ASN A 129 -11.56 3.69 2.03
C ASN A 129 -10.29 4.22 2.71
N GLY A 130 -10.48 4.90 3.84
CA GLY A 130 -9.43 5.25 4.79
C GLY A 130 -9.83 4.82 6.19
N THR A 131 -8.86 4.62 7.07
CA THR A 131 -9.09 4.40 8.49
C THR A 131 -7.99 4.99 9.34
N THR A 132 -8.35 5.50 10.52
CA THR A 132 -7.42 6.02 11.53
C THR A 132 -7.63 5.31 12.86
N ASN A 133 -6.55 4.95 13.52
CA ASN A 133 -6.56 4.52 14.92
C ASN A 133 -5.48 5.28 15.72
N SER A 134 -5.17 4.82 16.93
CA SER A 134 -4.16 5.49 17.75
C SER A 134 -2.76 5.46 17.14
N ASP A 135 -2.40 4.43 16.34
CA ASP A 135 -1.02 4.17 15.93
C ASP A 135 -0.77 4.35 14.44
N ARG A 136 -1.82 4.28 13.60
CA ARG A 136 -1.68 4.35 12.15
C ARG A 136 -2.87 5.02 11.49
N THR A 137 -2.63 5.57 10.30
CA THR A 137 -3.65 5.98 9.32
C THR A 137 -3.35 5.28 8.02
N ASN A 138 -4.34 4.63 7.39
CA ASN A 138 -4.15 4.02 6.09
C ASN A 138 -5.26 4.38 5.10
N TYR A 139 -4.90 4.30 3.84
CA TYR A 139 -5.77 4.48 2.68
C TYR A 139 -5.59 3.28 1.79
N PHE A 140 -6.69 2.71 1.33
CA PHE A 140 -6.62 1.50 0.53
C PHE A 140 -7.72 1.43 -0.51
N GLU A 141 -7.40 0.80 -1.62
CA GLU A 141 -8.32 0.49 -2.70
C GLU A 141 -8.14 -0.92 -3.21
N THR A 142 -9.26 -1.49 -3.70
CA THR A 142 -9.29 -2.76 -4.44
C THR A 142 -9.93 -2.52 -5.79
N LEU A 143 -9.25 -2.90 -6.87
CA LEU A 143 -9.67 -2.61 -8.23
C LEU A 143 -9.15 -3.67 -9.21
N PRO A 144 -9.70 -3.73 -10.45
CA PRO A 144 -9.14 -4.60 -11.49
C PRO A 144 -7.67 -4.30 -11.76
N VAL A 145 -6.84 -5.33 -11.96
CA VAL A 145 -5.38 -5.21 -12.08
C VAL A 145 -4.92 -4.26 -13.19
N ASN A 146 -5.68 -4.15 -14.29
CA ASN A 146 -5.38 -3.23 -15.39
C ASN A 146 -5.49 -1.75 -14.98
N GLN A 147 -5.95 -1.45 -13.79
CA GLN A 147 -6.05 -0.10 -13.20
C GLN A 147 -5.01 0.15 -12.10
N LEU A 148 -4.08 -0.77 -11.87
CA LEU A 148 -3.02 -0.61 -10.86
C LEU A 148 -2.27 0.72 -11.01
N GLU A 149 -1.93 1.10 -12.23
CA GLU A 149 -1.20 2.36 -12.47
C GLU A 149 -2.03 3.59 -12.05
N THR A 150 -3.35 3.55 -12.23
CA THR A 150 -4.27 4.61 -11.77
C THR A 150 -4.23 4.74 -10.24
N ALA A 151 -4.31 3.63 -9.52
CA ALA A 151 -4.24 3.62 -8.05
C ALA A 151 -2.89 4.17 -7.55
N LEU A 152 -1.78 3.69 -8.10
CA LEU A 152 -0.44 4.14 -7.71
C LEU A 152 -0.22 5.63 -7.99
N TRP A 153 -0.74 6.14 -9.10
CA TRP A 153 -0.69 7.56 -9.40
C TRP A 153 -1.48 8.38 -8.39
N LEU A 154 -2.71 7.98 -8.08
CA LEU A 154 -3.57 8.68 -7.11
C LEU A 154 -2.94 8.73 -5.71
N GLU A 155 -2.44 7.59 -5.23
CA GLU A 155 -1.78 7.51 -3.93
C GLU A 155 -0.49 8.35 -3.87
N ALA A 156 0.31 8.32 -4.93
CA ALA A 156 1.53 9.11 -5.00
C ALA A 156 1.23 10.62 -5.08
N ASP A 157 0.20 11.04 -5.83
CA ASP A 157 -0.22 12.43 -5.93
C ASP A 157 -0.71 12.94 -4.57
N ARG A 158 -1.50 12.15 -3.87
CA ARG A 158 -1.94 12.43 -2.51
C ARG A 158 -0.76 12.53 -1.52
N MET A 159 0.21 11.62 -1.59
CA MET A 159 1.39 11.65 -0.72
C MET A 159 2.28 12.86 -0.97
N GLY A 160 2.53 13.19 -2.23
CA GLY A 160 3.50 14.22 -2.61
C GLY A 160 2.94 15.63 -2.71
N PHE A 161 1.64 15.79 -3.05
CA PHE A 161 1.09 17.06 -3.54
C PHE A 161 -0.25 17.44 -2.89
N LEU A 162 -0.63 16.83 -1.77
CA LEU A 162 -1.88 17.13 -1.06
C LEU A 162 -1.98 18.61 -0.67
N LEU A 163 -0.90 19.17 -0.11
CA LEU A 163 -0.94 20.50 0.53
C LEU A 163 -1.29 21.63 -0.43
N GLU A 164 -1.10 21.44 -1.73
CA GLU A 164 -1.49 22.42 -2.76
C GLU A 164 -3.02 22.57 -2.86
N ALA A 165 -3.76 21.50 -2.54
CA ALA A 165 -5.23 21.50 -2.55
C ALA A 165 -5.86 21.88 -1.19
N VAL A 166 -5.08 21.99 -0.12
CA VAL A 166 -5.57 22.32 1.22
C VAL A 166 -5.83 23.83 1.33
N THR A 167 -7.11 24.20 1.30
CA THR A 167 -7.59 25.58 1.46
C THR A 167 -8.28 25.76 2.81
N GLN A 168 -8.42 27.02 3.25
CA GLN A 168 -9.19 27.36 4.46
C GLN A 168 -10.66 26.88 4.34
N GLU A 169 -11.26 27.03 3.17
CA GLU A 169 -12.64 26.61 2.93
C GLU A 169 -12.83 25.10 3.12
N LYS A 170 -11.99 24.28 2.48
CA LYS A 170 -12.02 22.80 2.65
C LYS A 170 -11.76 22.39 4.09
N PHE A 171 -10.82 23.08 4.74
CA PHE A 171 -10.52 22.85 6.16
C PHE A 171 -11.76 23.08 7.03
N GLU A 172 -12.49 24.19 6.87
CA GLU A 172 -13.70 24.48 7.65
C GLU A 172 -14.82 23.45 7.36
N ILE A 173 -15.02 23.08 6.09
CA ILE A 173 -16.02 22.06 5.70
C ILE A 173 -15.71 20.72 6.39
N GLN A 174 -14.46 20.28 6.35
CA GLN A 174 -14.08 19.01 6.97
C GLN A 174 -14.08 19.07 8.49
N ARG A 175 -13.76 20.22 9.10
CA ARG A 175 -13.94 20.42 10.54
C ARG A 175 -15.38 20.16 10.97
N GLU A 176 -16.34 20.78 10.30
CA GLU A 176 -17.75 20.58 10.60
C GLU A 176 -18.21 19.14 10.31
N THR A 177 -17.67 18.50 9.30
CA THR A 177 -17.93 17.08 8.99
C THR A 177 -17.49 16.18 10.13
N VAL A 178 -16.25 16.32 10.62
CA VAL A 178 -15.72 15.52 11.75
C VAL A 178 -16.51 15.81 13.04
N LYS A 179 -16.87 17.06 13.32
CA LYS A 179 -17.72 17.42 14.48
C LYS A 179 -19.10 16.76 14.39
N ASN A 180 -19.73 16.77 13.23
CA ASN A 180 -21.00 16.11 12.99
C ASN A 180 -20.89 14.59 13.14
N GLU A 181 -19.82 13.97 12.63
CA GLU A 181 -19.55 12.55 12.79
C GLU A 181 -19.39 12.18 14.26
N ARG A 182 -18.63 12.98 15.03
CA ARG A 182 -18.52 12.80 16.49
C ARG A 182 -19.90 12.82 17.15
N GLY A 183 -20.72 13.82 16.80
CA GLY A 183 -22.10 13.89 17.29
C GLY A 183 -22.90 12.62 17.02
N GLN A 184 -22.81 12.09 15.81
CA GLN A 184 -23.56 10.90 15.41
C GLN A 184 -23.00 9.60 16.01
N ARG A 185 -21.70 9.40 16.00
CA ARG A 185 -21.06 8.12 16.35
C ARG A 185 -20.73 8.00 17.84
N VAL A 186 -20.52 9.13 18.53
CA VAL A 186 -20.06 9.16 19.92
C VAL A 186 -21.12 9.79 20.84
N ASP A 187 -21.49 11.05 20.63
CA ASP A 187 -22.24 11.80 21.61
C ASP A 187 -23.73 11.40 21.67
N ASN A 188 -24.36 11.09 20.51
CA ASN A 188 -25.77 10.72 20.41
C ASN A 188 -26.03 9.21 20.40
N ARG A 189 -24.98 8.39 20.41
CA ARG A 189 -25.11 6.93 20.37
C ARG A 189 -25.14 6.35 21.78
N PRO A 190 -26.03 5.38 22.08
CA PRO A 190 -25.98 4.62 23.33
C PRO A 190 -24.58 3.99 23.51
N TYR A 191 -23.96 4.21 24.68
CA TYR A 191 -22.60 3.78 25.00
C TYR A 191 -21.48 4.34 24.10
N GLY A 192 -21.77 5.36 23.28
CA GLY A 192 -20.79 5.93 22.35
C GLY A 192 -19.53 6.48 23.04
N ARG A 193 -19.67 6.99 24.26
CA ARG A 193 -18.55 7.53 25.09
C ARG A 193 -17.83 6.46 25.93
N ALA A 194 -18.22 5.18 25.84
CA ALA A 194 -17.66 4.15 26.72
C ALA A 194 -16.15 3.99 26.57
N ILE A 195 -15.64 3.97 25.33
CA ILE A 195 -14.18 3.85 25.06
C ILE A 195 -13.44 5.09 25.53
N GLU A 196 -13.96 6.29 25.31
CA GLU A 196 -13.35 7.53 25.82
C GLU A 196 -13.23 7.47 27.35
N THR A 197 -14.32 7.12 28.04
CA THR A 197 -14.36 7.01 29.52
C THR A 197 -13.37 5.95 30.01
N LEU A 198 -13.27 4.82 29.31
CA LEU A 198 -12.31 3.76 29.65
C LEU A 198 -10.87 4.25 29.49
N ASN A 199 -10.52 4.88 28.39
CA ASN A 199 -9.19 5.41 28.14
C ASN A 199 -8.80 6.45 29.19
N MET A 200 -9.70 7.40 29.48
CA MET A 200 -9.49 8.43 30.51
C MET A 200 -9.33 7.82 31.93
N SER A 201 -9.85 6.63 32.18
CA SER A 201 -9.70 5.93 33.45
C SER A 201 -8.42 5.10 33.54
N MET A 202 -7.86 4.68 32.40
CA MET A 202 -6.70 3.80 32.31
C MET A 202 -5.38 4.56 32.12
N TYR A 203 -5.43 5.72 31.45
CA TYR A 203 -4.25 6.47 31.06
C TYR A 203 -4.22 7.84 31.76
N GLU A 204 -3.01 8.36 31.99
CA GLU A 204 -2.78 9.71 32.47
C GLU A 204 -3.05 10.73 31.37
N GLN A 205 -3.31 12.01 31.72
CA GLN A 205 -3.72 13.04 30.76
C GLN A 205 -2.69 13.36 29.67
N ASP A 206 -1.42 13.09 29.92
CA ASP A 206 -0.32 13.27 28.97
C ASP A 206 -0.01 11.99 28.17
N HIS A 207 -0.66 10.88 28.48
CA HIS A 207 -0.47 9.64 27.74
C HIS A 207 -1.14 9.72 26.37
N PRO A 208 -0.47 9.31 25.26
CA PRO A 208 -1.01 9.39 23.90
C PRO A 208 -2.33 8.67 23.64
N TYR A 209 -2.74 7.74 24.48
CA TYR A 209 -4.01 7.02 24.36
C TYR A 209 -5.13 7.59 25.25
N PHE A 210 -4.87 8.69 25.97
CA PHE A 210 -5.86 9.31 26.82
C PHE A 210 -7.02 9.94 26.02
N TRP A 211 -6.71 10.61 24.91
CA TRP A 211 -7.71 11.28 24.07
C TRP A 211 -8.27 10.38 22.97
N PRO A 212 -9.52 10.63 22.54
CA PRO A 212 -10.14 9.85 21.47
C PRO A 212 -9.54 10.18 20.11
N VAL A 213 -9.48 9.18 19.22
CA VAL A 213 -9.01 9.32 17.84
C VAL A 213 -9.79 10.38 17.06
N ILE A 214 -11.10 10.48 17.27
CA ILE A 214 -11.96 11.50 16.62
C ILE A 214 -11.70 12.92 17.14
N GLY A 215 -11.00 13.06 18.26
CA GLY A 215 -10.68 14.35 18.89
C GLY A 215 -11.77 14.91 19.79
N TRP A 216 -11.36 15.82 20.68
CA TRP A 216 -12.27 16.64 21.48
C TRP A 216 -12.81 17.80 20.65
N LEU A 217 -14.07 18.19 20.84
CA LEU A 217 -14.68 19.32 20.11
C LEU A 217 -13.89 20.61 20.30
N GLU A 218 -13.44 20.86 21.53
CA GLU A 218 -12.65 22.05 21.89
C GLU A 218 -11.29 22.08 21.17
N ASP A 219 -10.69 20.93 20.89
CA ASP A 219 -9.42 20.82 20.16
C ASP A 219 -9.65 21.06 18.67
N LEU A 220 -10.71 20.47 18.12
CA LEU A 220 -11.12 20.69 16.73
C LEU A 220 -11.46 22.16 16.46
N ASP A 221 -12.14 22.83 17.41
CA ASP A 221 -12.48 24.27 17.29
C ASP A 221 -11.25 25.19 17.32
N ARG A 222 -10.21 24.79 18.05
CA ARG A 222 -8.94 25.55 18.12
C ARG A 222 -7.99 25.27 16.97
N ALA A 223 -8.21 24.17 16.23
CA ALA A 223 -7.37 23.81 15.10
C ALA A 223 -7.40 24.87 13.99
N ASN A 224 -6.29 25.03 13.30
CA ASN A 224 -6.19 25.90 12.13
C ASN A 224 -5.44 25.19 11.00
N VAL A 225 -5.56 25.74 9.79
CA VAL A 225 -4.98 25.12 8.58
C VAL A 225 -3.45 25.00 8.65
N ASP A 226 -2.76 25.91 9.33
CA ASP A 226 -1.30 25.85 9.45
C ASP A 226 -0.86 24.74 10.42
N ASP A 227 -1.62 24.49 11.48
CA ASP A 227 -1.40 23.36 12.38
C ASP A 227 -1.53 22.05 11.60
N LEU A 228 -2.56 21.94 10.77
CA LEU A 228 -2.81 20.80 9.92
C LEU A 228 -1.65 20.56 8.93
N LYS A 229 -1.22 21.62 8.21
CA LYS A 229 -0.09 21.52 7.26
C LYS A 229 1.21 21.10 7.97
N ARG A 230 1.49 21.60 9.17
CA ARG A 230 2.66 21.17 9.95
C ARG A 230 2.59 19.70 10.36
N PHE A 231 1.41 19.21 10.73
CA PHE A 231 1.21 17.81 11.08
C PHE A 231 1.47 16.91 9.89
N PHE A 232 0.97 17.26 8.70
CA PHE A 232 1.25 16.52 7.46
C PHE A 232 2.75 16.45 7.16
N LEU A 233 3.41 17.61 7.08
CA LEU A 233 4.84 17.67 6.76
C LEU A 233 5.72 16.88 7.73
N ARG A 234 5.25 16.70 8.96
CA ARG A 234 5.97 15.93 9.98
C ARG A 234 5.79 14.43 9.83
N TRP A 235 4.60 13.96 9.42
CA TRP A 235 4.24 12.57 9.58
C TRP A 235 3.88 11.83 8.29
N TYR A 236 3.46 12.50 7.22
CA TYR A 236 2.93 11.88 6.00
C TYR A 236 3.95 11.78 4.85
N GLY A 237 5.24 11.70 5.20
CA GLY A 237 6.29 11.49 4.21
C GLY A 237 6.50 9.99 3.89
N PRO A 238 7.14 9.68 2.74
CA PRO A 238 7.41 8.30 2.31
C PRO A 238 8.26 7.51 3.32
N ASN A 239 9.17 8.16 4.03
CA ASN A 239 10.03 7.53 5.04
C ASN A 239 9.26 7.08 6.31
N ASN A 240 8.02 7.51 6.48
CA ASN A 240 7.11 7.11 7.55
C ASN A 240 5.93 6.28 7.05
N ALA A 241 6.01 5.74 5.82
CA ALA A 241 4.93 4.99 5.18
C ALA A 241 5.38 3.61 4.71
N ALA A 242 4.40 2.72 4.60
CA ALA A 242 4.52 1.43 3.93
C ALA A 242 3.42 1.34 2.84
N LEU A 243 3.83 1.03 1.62
CA LEU A 243 2.97 0.71 0.50
C LEU A 243 2.90 -0.80 0.35
N THR A 244 1.73 -1.38 0.54
CA THR A 244 1.47 -2.81 0.37
C THR A 244 0.62 -3.02 -0.87
N ILE A 245 1.06 -3.90 -1.77
CA ILE A 245 0.33 -4.25 -2.99
C ILE A 245 0.21 -5.77 -3.06
N GLY A 246 -1.02 -6.26 -3.13
CA GLY A 246 -1.31 -7.69 -3.24
C GLY A 246 -2.32 -7.98 -4.33
N GLY A 247 -2.12 -9.06 -5.09
CA GLY A 247 -3.04 -9.49 -6.13
C GLY A 247 -2.34 -9.97 -7.41
N ASP A 248 -3.05 -9.88 -8.53
CA ASP A 248 -2.60 -10.35 -9.85
C ASP A 248 -1.55 -9.42 -10.46
N ILE A 249 -0.40 -9.32 -9.83
CA ILE A 249 0.68 -8.42 -10.23
C ILE A 249 1.91 -9.18 -10.72
N ASP A 250 2.66 -8.56 -11.64
CA ASP A 250 4.07 -8.89 -11.89
C ASP A 250 4.95 -8.01 -10.99
N ARG A 251 5.80 -8.64 -10.21
CA ARG A 251 6.64 -7.99 -9.20
C ARG A 251 7.53 -6.89 -9.77
N MET A 252 8.20 -7.17 -10.90
CA MET A 252 9.15 -6.23 -11.47
C MET A 252 8.46 -5.06 -12.16
N ALA A 253 7.43 -5.31 -12.94
CA ALA A 253 6.61 -4.27 -13.55
C ALA A 253 5.95 -3.37 -12.50
N THR A 254 5.47 -3.97 -11.39
CA THR A 254 4.91 -3.21 -10.27
C THR A 254 5.96 -2.34 -9.58
N LEU A 255 7.19 -2.85 -9.36
CA LEU A 255 8.27 -2.04 -8.78
C LEU A 255 8.70 -0.87 -9.68
N GLU A 256 8.67 -1.05 -11.00
CA GLU A 256 8.94 0.03 -11.94
C GLU A 256 7.88 1.14 -11.84
N LEU A 257 6.60 0.78 -11.76
CA LEU A 257 5.51 1.74 -11.55
C LEU A 257 5.62 2.44 -10.18
N VAL A 258 5.86 1.69 -9.11
CA VAL A 258 6.07 2.25 -7.77
C VAL A 258 7.24 3.24 -7.78
N ASN A 259 8.38 2.86 -8.36
CA ASN A 259 9.55 3.74 -8.43
C ASN A 259 9.29 4.98 -9.31
N LYS A 260 8.50 4.85 -10.38
CA LYS A 260 8.09 5.95 -11.26
C LYS A 260 7.30 7.02 -10.49
N TYR A 261 6.30 6.60 -9.71
CA TYR A 261 5.38 7.52 -9.05
C TYR A 261 5.84 7.97 -7.67
N PHE A 262 6.36 7.06 -6.84
CA PHE A 262 6.75 7.37 -5.47
C PHE A 262 8.22 7.74 -5.32
N GLY A 263 9.10 7.27 -6.21
CA GLY A 263 10.54 7.55 -6.13
C GLY A 263 10.90 9.04 -6.13
N PRO A 264 10.24 9.91 -6.91
CA PRO A 264 10.51 11.34 -6.94
C PRO A 264 10.03 12.12 -5.70
N ILE A 265 9.15 11.55 -4.87
CA ILE A 265 8.63 12.21 -3.67
C ILE A 265 9.75 12.35 -2.64
N PRO A 266 10.02 13.54 -2.12
CA PRO A 266 11.12 13.77 -1.18
C PRO A 266 10.92 13.11 0.20
#